data_19023c2351866a50730ebe7d679410ef
#
_entry.id   19023c2351866a50730ebe7d679410ef
#
_cell.length_a   1.000
_cell.length_b   1.000
_cell.length_c   1.000
_cell.angle_alpha   90.00
_cell.angle_beta   90.00
_cell.angle_gamma   90.00
#
_symmetry.space_group_name_H-M   'P 1'
#
loop_
_entity.id
_entity.type
_entity.pdbx_description
1 polymer ?
#
loop_
_entity_poly.entity_id
_entity_poly.type
_entity_poly.pdbx_seq_one_letter_code
_entity_poly.pdbx_strand_id
1 'polypeptide(L)'
;LIEPIHPWMLAGTAVGSAPVIIHLLNRQRYKKVTWAAMHWLLAAFKKSARRLQIEDLILLIIRILILVLLALALARMVMHEGGFLGIGGKSELHRVVVLDTSFSMGYSPGGKTCFDRAKEVARQLASKTELSPGDKVTLVAMTDQAGVRVKASSDINAVYRDVDSTELSEAGTNVPMSLAKALRLLAESTSSPRREIFLITDMTRCGWLEVGGANDGKVRNLDELKKAVAEYKNANPNRGLPPVYLIDVGVKDAQNAAVVGLESDTPIIAAKSLVAFKARVQNNTDKDLNDLSVALSVDGERVSSALIQKIAAGREGSVSFSYQFETAGPHWVSAGIEPDRLSSDDRRPMAVPVIESLKLLAVDGEIKSTALESETGLLLRVLAPKVPQHLASQGVRSPSIISPSVISDEGLPEAQLEGLDMVVLANVPAVNENKAAQLRRFVREGGALLIFVGDRVDPELYNEMLFAGDDPLLPAKLTVTQGEAGRNDAPFVSLQPDTAADAFLPNVGRSFRSLFRNVRVFKRYRCE
;
A
#
# COMPACT_ATOMS: atom_id res chain seq x y z
N LEU A 1 27.14 33.53 -13.23
CA LEU A 1 26.72 34.89 -13.60
C LEU A 1 26.00 35.51 -12.40
N ILE A 2 26.36 36.76 -12.07
CA ILE A 2 25.66 37.54 -11.05
C ILE A 2 24.51 38.24 -11.77
N GLU A 3 23.27 37.84 -11.51
CA GLU A 3 22.09 38.45 -12.10
C GLU A 3 21.31 39.21 -11.03
N PRO A 4 21.02 40.49 -11.24
CA PRO A 4 20.19 41.26 -10.34
C PRO A 4 18.70 40.90 -10.57
N ILE A 5 17.96 40.63 -9.50
CA ILE A 5 16.51 40.42 -9.59
C ILE A 5 15.80 41.67 -10.16
N HIS A 6 16.35 42.84 -9.90
CA HIS A 6 15.81 44.12 -10.39
C HIS A 6 16.88 44.92 -11.14
N PRO A 7 17.14 44.63 -12.44
CA PRO A 7 18.23 45.25 -13.20
C PRO A 7 18.12 46.77 -13.30
N TRP A 8 16.92 47.33 -13.30
CA TRP A 8 16.70 48.76 -13.34
C TRP A 8 17.14 49.49 -12.05
N MET A 9 17.24 48.79 -10.90
CA MET A 9 17.78 49.36 -9.65
C MET A 9 19.31 49.60 -9.71
N LEU A 10 20.03 48.96 -10.63
CA LEU A 10 21.42 49.27 -10.88
C LEU A 10 21.62 50.71 -11.40
N ALA A 11 20.61 51.31 -12.01
CA ALA A 11 20.64 52.75 -12.35
C ALA A 11 20.79 53.64 -11.12
N GLY A 12 20.41 53.13 -9.93
CA GLY A 12 20.65 53.80 -8.64
C GLY A 12 22.13 54.00 -8.31
N THR A 13 23.05 53.22 -8.89
CA THR A 13 24.52 53.45 -8.74
C THR A 13 24.95 54.77 -9.33
N ALA A 14 24.25 55.30 -10.34
CA ALA A 14 24.49 56.62 -10.90
C ALA A 14 24.27 57.77 -9.89
N VAL A 15 23.41 57.52 -8.87
CA VAL A 15 23.21 58.47 -7.76
C VAL A 15 24.49 58.61 -6.92
N GLY A 16 25.41 57.63 -6.97
CA GLY A 16 26.75 57.69 -6.37
C GLY A 16 27.63 58.82 -6.94
N SER A 17 27.30 59.36 -8.14
CA SER A 17 27.94 60.53 -8.69
C SER A 17 27.51 61.85 -8.03
N ALA A 18 26.38 61.90 -7.36
CA ALA A 18 25.86 63.11 -6.73
C ALA A 18 26.81 63.73 -5.67
N PRO A 19 27.41 62.96 -4.75
CA PRO A 19 28.41 63.51 -3.82
C PRO A 19 29.61 64.13 -4.52
N VAL A 20 30.06 63.58 -5.68
CA VAL A 20 31.17 64.11 -6.47
C VAL A 20 30.79 65.45 -7.10
N ILE A 21 29.60 65.51 -7.70
CA ILE A 21 29.08 66.76 -8.29
C ILE A 21 28.94 67.85 -7.24
N ILE A 22 28.35 67.51 -6.07
CA ILE A 22 28.19 68.42 -4.95
C ILE A 22 29.59 68.91 -4.44
N HIS A 23 30.53 67.96 -4.30
CA HIS A 23 31.91 68.30 -3.90
C HIS A 23 32.61 69.27 -4.89
N LEU A 24 32.45 69.02 -6.19
CA LEU A 24 33.01 69.89 -7.23
C LEU A 24 32.32 71.24 -7.25
N LEU A 25 31.04 71.37 -7.13
CA LEU A 25 30.28 72.62 -7.09
C LEU A 25 30.59 73.45 -5.84
N ASN A 26 30.80 72.78 -4.70
CA ASN A 26 31.07 73.46 -3.43
C ASN A 26 32.54 73.77 -3.24
N ARG A 27 33.40 73.49 -4.20
CA ARG A 27 34.83 73.81 -4.17
C ARG A 27 35.02 75.30 -4.35
N GLN A 28 35.06 76.06 -3.26
CA GLN A 28 35.29 77.52 -3.29
C GLN A 28 36.69 77.88 -3.83
N ARG A 29 36.75 78.75 -4.84
CA ARG A 29 37.97 79.27 -5.35
C ARG A 29 38.37 80.55 -4.55
N TYR A 30 39.27 80.40 -3.56
CA TYR A 30 39.80 81.52 -2.82
C TYR A 30 40.83 82.28 -3.68
N LYS A 31 40.66 83.60 -3.76
CA LYS A 31 41.69 84.46 -4.30
C LYS A 31 42.79 84.63 -3.25
N LYS A 32 44.03 84.28 -3.65
CA LYS A 32 45.23 84.51 -2.80
C LYS A 32 45.58 85.98 -2.78
N VAL A 33 45.48 86.64 -1.65
CA VAL A 33 45.94 87.98 -1.38
C VAL A 33 47.20 87.87 -0.52
N THR A 34 48.39 88.32 -1.06
CA THR A 34 49.67 88.28 -0.36
C THR A 34 49.86 89.52 0.51
N TRP A 35 50.17 89.34 1.80
CA TRP A 35 50.56 90.43 2.72
C TRP A 35 51.85 90.06 3.49
N ALA A 36 52.62 91.03 4.05
CA ALA A 36 54.02 90.89 4.45
C ALA A 36 54.26 89.82 5.59
N ALA A 37 53.31 89.49 6.48
CA ALA A 37 53.51 88.53 7.56
C ALA A 37 53.20 87.08 7.20
N MET A 38 52.92 86.75 5.91
CA MET A 38 52.36 85.48 5.47
C MET A 38 53.34 84.31 5.43
N HIS A 39 54.64 84.56 5.45
CA HIS A 39 55.66 83.51 5.24
C HIS A 39 55.68 82.44 6.36
N TRP A 40 55.52 82.83 7.61
CA TRP A 40 55.51 81.92 8.75
C TRP A 40 54.18 81.15 8.91
N LEU A 41 53.10 81.77 8.50
CA LEU A 41 51.75 81.15 8.58
C LEU A 41 51.58 80.12 7.46
N LEU A 42 52.20 80.35 6.25
CA LEU A 42 52.11 79.43 5.14
C LEU A 42 52.72 78.04 5.41
N ALA A 43 53.80 77.95 6.20
CA ALA A 43 54.43 76.69 6.54
C ALA A 43 53.50 75.79 7.46
N ALA A 44 52.86 76.42 8.43
CA ALA A 44 51.89 75.73 9.32
C ALA A 44 50.61 75.36 8.57
N PHE A 45 50.07 76.24 7.74
CA PHE A 45 48.89 76.00 6.90
C PHE A 45 49.09 74.88 5.86
N LYS A 46 50.23 74.74 5.23
CA LYS A 46 50.50 73.67 4.26
C LYS A 46 50.43 72.28 4.87
N LYS A 47 50.84 72.09 6.14
CA LYS A 47 50.80 70.80 6.83
C LYS A 47 49.38 70.45 7.21
N SER A 48 48.58 71.42 7.73
CA SER A 48 47.19 71.22 8.11
C SER A 48 46.24 71.10 6.90
N ALA A 49 46.52 71.91 5.81
CA ALA A 49 45.70 71.88 4.61
C ALA A 49 45.74 70.50 3.87
N ARG A 50 46.91 69.82 3.86
CA ARG A 50 47.00 68.45 3.31
C ARG A 50 46.21 67.46 4.12
N ARG A 51 46.22 67.56 5.43
CA ARG A 51 45.47 66.65 6.30
C ARG A 51 43.97 66.83 6.10
N LEU A 52 43.45 68.05 6.11
CA LEU A 52 42.05 68.38 5.85
C LEU A 52 41.57 67.90 4.46
N GLN A 53 42.47 68.09 3.39
CA GLN A 53 42.14 67.60 2.06
C GLN A 53 42.04 66.06 1.97
N ILE A 54 42.86 65.35 2.76
CA ILE A 54 42.80 63.89 2.85
C ILE A 54 41.56 63.45 3.61
N GLU A 55 41.21 64.10 4.70
CA GLU A 55 40.01 63.86 5.47
C GLU A 55 38.73 64.08 4.64
N ASP A 56 38.66 65.19 3.88
CA ASP A 56 37.54 65.48 2.98
C ASP A 56 37.43 64.44 1.82
N LEU A 57 38.60 64.02 1.29
CA LEU A 57 38.61 62.97 0.27
C LEU A 57 38.13 61.60 0.79
N ILE A 58 38.57 61.23 1.98
CA ILE A 58 38.13 60.00 2.64
C ILE A 58 36.62 60.05 2.91
N LEU A 59 36.11 61.16 3.42
CA LEU A 59 34.66 61.34 3.65
C LEU A 59 33.86 61.26 2.34
N LEU A 60 34.39 61.83 1.24
CA LEU A 60 33.77 61.72 -0.08
C LEU A 60 33.71 60.25 -0.56
N ILE A 61 34.83 59.52 -0.43
CA ILE A 61 34.89 58.09 -0.81
C ILE A 61 33.91 57.28 0.02
N ILE A 62 33.82 57.51 1.33
CA ILE A 62 32.87 56.78 2.21
C ILE A 62 31.42 57.06 1.79
N ARG A 63 31.06 58.31 1.48
CA ARG A 63 29.70 58.65 1.01
C ARG A 63 29.35 57.98 -0.31
N ILE A 64 30.27 57.93 -1.25
CA ILE A 64 30.09 57.22 -2.52
C ILE A 64 29.91 55.72 -2.26
N LEU A 65 30.77 55.13 -1.41
CA LEU A 65 30.74 53.71 -1.08
C LEU A 65 29.43 53.30 -0.44
N ILE A 66 28.92 54.12 0.49
CA ILE A 66 27.62 53.85 1.15
C ILE A 66 26.48 53.83 0.12
N LEU A 67 26.44 54.80 -0.80
CA LEU A 67 25.38 54.85 -1.82
C LEU A 67 25.48 53.70 -2.81
N VAL A 68 26.70 53.32 -3.22
CA VAL A 68 26.93 52.17 -4.10
C VAL A 68 26.54 50.87 -3.40
N LEU A 69 26.96 50.67 -2.15
CA LEU A 69 26.57 49.47 -1.36
C LEU A 69 25.05 49.40 -1.13
N LEU A 70 24.40 50.52 -0.88
CA LEU A 70 22.94 50.59 -0.75
C LEU A 70 22.26 50.21 -2.07
N ALA A 71 22.72 50.73 -3.20
CA ALA A 71 22.17 50.37 -4.50
C ALA A 71 22.35 48.88 -4.83
N LEU A 72 23.51 48.30 -4.49
CA LEU A 72 23.78 46.88 -4.65
C LEU A 72 22.91 46.02 -3.73
N ALA A 73 22.70 46.47 -2.49
CA ALA A 73 21.80 45.77 -1.56
C ALA A 73 20.34 45.79 -2.04
N LEU A 74 19.87 46.93 -2.57
CA LEU A 74 18.51 47.04 -3.13
C LEU A 74 18.34 46.25 -4.43
N ALA A 75 19.39 46.09 -5.23
CA ALA A 75 19.37 45.27 -6.45
C ALA A 75 19.23 43.78 -6.16
N ARG A 76 19.32 43.35 -4.88
CA ARG A 76 19.21 41.93 -4.45
C ARG A 76 19.99 41.03 -5.40
N MET A 77 21.29 41.21 -5.47
CA MET A 77 22.13 40.34 -6.31
C MET A 77 22.06 38.90 -5.82
N VAL A 78 21.51 38.01 -6.64
CA VAL A 78 21.60 36.57 -6.44
C VAL A 78 22.88 36.11 -7.11
N MET A 79 23.80 35.64 -6.30
CA MET A 79 25.00 34.97 -6.81
C MET A 79 24.60 33.54 -7.19
N HIS A 80 24.38 33.28 -8.46
CA HIS A 80 24.41 31.91 -8.95
C HIS A 80 25.86 31.43 -8.85
N GLU A 81 26.01 30.21 -8.29
CA GLU A 81 27.31 29.61 -8.00
C GLU A 81 28.23 29.54 -9.21
N GLY A 82 28.98 30.53 -9.38
CA GLY A 82 30.11 30.68 -10.31
C GLY A 82 30.94 31.82 -9.79
N GLY A 83 32.01 31.51 -9.07
CA GLY A 83 32.81 32.48 -8.29
C GLY A 83 33.12 33.78 -9.01
N PHE A 84 33.26 34.86 -8.23
CA PHE A 84 33.53 36.26 -8.65
C PHE A 84 34.73 36.45 -9.64
N LEU A 85 35.55 35.43 -9.86
CA LEU A 85 36.72 35.49 -10.73
C LEU A 85 36.75 34.45 -11.85
N GLY A 86 35.69 33.67 -12.09
CA GLY A 86 35.65 32.70 -13.21
C GLY A 86 36.70 31.57 -13.14
N ILE A 87 37.40 31.40 -12.02
CA ILE A 87 38.49 30.42 -11.81
C ILE A 87 37.98 29.17 -11.06
N GLY A 88 36.67 29.06 -10.81
CA GLY A 88 36.07 27.84 -10.27
C GLY A 88 35.35 27.12 -11.39
N GLY A 89 35.85 26.01 -11.89
CA GLY A 89 35.10 25.10 -12.75
C GLY A 89 33.75 24.82 -12.09
N LYS A 90 32.65 24.74 -12.87
CA LYS A 90 31.33 24.39 -12.35
C LYS A 90 31.48 23.12 -11.53
N SER A 91 31.15 23.18 -10.24
CA SER A 91 31.26 22.02 -9.39
C SER A 91 30.32 20.93 -9.90
N GLU A 92 30.82 19.70 -10.04
CA GLU A 92 30.02 18.55 -10.51
C GLU A 92 28.73 18.41 -9.72
N LEU A 93 27.63 18.27 -10.44
CA LEU A 93 26.30 18.06 -9.92
C LEU A 93 25.93 16.56 -9.96
N HIS A 94 25.35 16.04 -8.88
CA HIS A 94 24.67 14.76 -8.91
C HIS A 94 23.16 14.96 -8.71
N ARG A 95 22.42 14.80 -9.77
CA ARG A 95 20.96 14.91 -9.82
C ARG A 95 20.33 13.53 -9.70
N VAL A 96 19.44 13.34 -8.73
CA VAL A 96 18.60 12.15 -8.64
C VAL A 96 17.19 12.51 -9.10
N VAL A 97 16.76 11.89 -10.18
CA VAL A 97 15.40 12.01 -10.71
C VAL A 97 14.60 10.80 -10.26
N VAL A 98 13.61 11.02 -9.41
CA VAL A 98 12.65 10.01 -8.96
C VAL A 98 11.40 10.17 -9.82
N LEU A 99 11.19 9.21 -10.72
CA LEU A 99 10.07 9.18 -11.65
C LEU A 99 9.00 8.24 -11.12
N ASP A 100 7.83 8.76 -10.84
CA ASP A 100 6.68 7.98 -10.45
C ASP A 100 6.19 7.13 -11.63
N THR A 101 6.14 5.83 -11.41
CA THR A 101 5.70 4.83 -12.39
C THR A 101 4.50 4.04 -11.89
N SER A 102 3.81 4.53 -10.85
CA SER A 102 2.62 3.89 -10.29
C SER A 102 1.44 3.93 -11.25
N PHE A 103 0.46 3.06 -11.02
CA PHE A 103 -0.71 2.94 -11.88
C PHE A 103 -1.49 4.25 -12.03
N SER A 104 -1.55 5.11 -10.98
CA SER A 104 -2.26 6.38 -11.01
C SER A 104 -1.71 7.37 -12.05
N MET A 105 -0.41 7.25 -12.37
CA MET A 105 0.23 8.03 -13.44
C MET A 105 -0.32 7.72 -14.83
N GLY A 106 -1.07 6.63 -15.00
CA GLY A 106 -1.80 6.28 -16.22
C GLY A 106 -3.01 7.18 -16.50
N TYR A 107 -3.42 8.04 -15.54
CA TYR A 107 -4.55 8.94 -15.74
C TYR A 107 -4.34 9.87 -16.95
N SER A 108 -5.33 9.87 -17.87
CA SER A 108 -5.27 10.61 -19.13
C SER A 108 -6.38 11.66 -19.23
N PRO A 109 -6.09 12.94 -18.97
CA PRO A 109 -7.10 14.00 -19.07
C PRO A 109 -7.51 14.35 -20.51
N GLY A 110 -6.72 13.93 -21.50
CA GLY A 110 -6.95 14.24 -22.92
C GLY A 110 -5.72 13.95 -23.78
N GLY A 111 -5.51 12.71 -24.18
CA GLY A 111 -4.49 12.28 -25.14
C GLY A 111 -3.12 11.90 -24.54
N LYS A 112 -2.56 12.65 -23.60
CA LYS A 112 -1.32 12.30 -22.90
C LYS A 112 -1.62 11.92 -21.45
N THR A 113 -0.99 10.85 -20.97
CA THR A 113 -1.06 10.44 -19.57
C THR A 113 -0.23 11.37 -18.66
N CYS A 114 -0.47 11.31 -17.35
CA CYS A 114 0.41 11.94 -16.37
C CYS A 114 1.84 11.40 -16.50
N PHE A 115 1.97 10.11 -16.84
CA PHE A 115 3.25 9.45 -17.05
C PHE A 115 4.00 9.97 -18.28
N ASP A 116 3.30 10.23 -19.39
CA ASP A 116 3.94 10.83 -20.58
C ASP A 116 4.50 12.21 -20.27
N ARG A 117 3.73 13.03 -19.52
CA ARG A 117 4.20 14.35 -19.05
C ARG A 117 5.40 14.20 -18.12
N ALA A 118 5.37 13.22 -17.22
CA ALA A 118 6.49 12.97 -16.31
C ALA A 118 7.77 12.56 -17.06
N LYS A 119 7.66 11.72 -18.11
CA LYS A 119 8.79 11.38 -18.98
C LYS A 119 9.35 12.60 -19.71
N GLU A 120 8.50 13.49 -20.21
CA GLU A 120 8.94 14.74 -20.86
C GLU A 120 9.73 15.61 -19.89
N VAL A 121 9.24 15.78 -18.66
CA VAL A 121 9.95 16.51 -17.60
C VAL A 121 11.28 15.84 -17.23
N ALA A 122 11.29 14.52 -17.07
CA ALA A 122 12.51 13.77 -16.76
C ALA A 122 13.58 13.93 -17.85
N ARG A 123 13.19 13.90 -19.13
CA ARG A 123 14.11 14.21 -20.25
C ARG A 123 14.63 15.64 -20.21
N GLN A 124 13.75 16.60 -19.93
CA GLN A 124 14.17 18.01 -19.81
C GLN A 124 15.20 18.18 -18.70
N LEU A 125 14.97 17.60 -17.51
CA LEU A 125 15.91 17.64 -16.39
C LEU A 125 17.26 16.97 -16.70
N ALA A 126 17.28 15.97 -17.59
CA ALA A 126 18.51 15.31 -18.04
C ALA A 126 19.11 15.94 -19.31
N SER A 127 18.60 17.08 -19.79
CA SER A 127 19.05 17.69 -21.04
C SER A 127 20.39 18.39 -20.92
N LYS A 128 21.06 18.57 -22.07
CA LYS A 128 22.33 19.33 -22.16
C LYS A 128 22.19 20.81 -21.79
N THR A 129 20.99 21.36 -21.83
CA THR A 129 20.70 22.73 -21.41
C THR A 129 20.72 22.87 -19.89
N GLU A 130 20.35 21.84 -19.18
CA GLU A 130 20.27 21.80 -17.71
C GLU A 130 21.56 21.26 -17.06
N LEU A 131 22.26 20.36 -17.74
CA LEU A 131 23.45 19.68 -17.24
C LEU A 131 24.71 20.15 -17.93
N SER A 132 25.78 20.26 -17.15
CA SER A 132 27.12 20.55 -17.64
C SER A 132 27.93 19.27 -17.86
N PRO A 133 28.98 19.28 -18.70
CA PRO A 133 29.89 18.13 -18.78
C PRO A 133 30.46 17.77 -17.41
N GLY A 134 30.36 16.47 -17.05
CA GLY A 134 30.78 15.95 -15.75
C GLY A 134 29.64 15.77 -14.73
N ASP A 135 28.50 16.42 -14.95
CA ASP A 135 27.30 16.21 -14.12
C ASP A 135 26.79 14.78 -14.25
N LYS A 136 26.24 14.24 -13.17
CA LYS A 136 25.75 12.87 -13.09
C LYS A 136 24.24 12.85 -12.83
N VAL A 137 23.56 11.94 -13.50
CA VAL A 137 22.12 11.69 -13.29
C VAL A 137 21.92 10.26 -12.79
N THR A 138 21.09 10.13 -11.78
CA THR A 138 20.56 8.86 -11.32
C THR A 138 19.05 8.86 -11.57
N LEU A 139 18.54 7.84 -12.25
CA LEU A 139 17.11 7.65 -12.46
C LEU A 139 16.59 6.55 -11.54
N VAL A 140 15.57 6.87 -10.76
CA VAL A 140 14.88 5.95 -9.86
C VAL A 140 13.43 5.87 -10.29
N ALA A 141 12.98 4.66 -10.64
CA ALA A 141 11.55 4.40 -10.85
C ALA A 141 10.89 4.18 -9.49
N MET A 142 9.85 4.96 -9.22
CA MET A 142 9.09 4.91 -7.97
C MET A 142 7.82 4.09 -8.16
N THR A 143 7.70 3.06 -7.36
CA THR A 143 6.48 2.28 -7.14
C THR A 143 6.27 2.15 -5.61
N ASP A 144 5.59 1.12 -5.15
CA ASP A 144 5.61 0.69 -3.74
C ASP A 144 7.03 0.34 -3.27
N GLN A 145 7.92 -0.02 -4.21
CA GLN A 145 9.36 -0.20 -4.02
C GLN A 145 10.14 0.72 -4.97
N ALA A 146 11.26 1.26 -4.52
CA ALA A 146 12.10 2.14 -5.34
C ALA A 146 13.14 1.34 -6.14
N GLY A 147 12.99 1.31 -7.45
CA GLY A 147 13.91 0.66 -8.40
C GLY A 147 14.92 1.63 -9.02
N VAL A 148 16.22 1.34 -8.95
CA VAL A 148 17.24 2.15 -9.64
C VAL A 148 17.34 1.68 -11.09
N ARG A 149 17.09 2.58 -12.05
CA ARG A 149 17.22 2.33 -13.49
C ARG A 149 18.61 2.73 -14.00
N VAL A 150 19.04 3.94 -13.66
CA VAL A 150 20.37 4.47 -14.01
C VAL A 150 21.07 4.89 -12.73
N LYS A 151 22.34 4.53 -12.54
CA LYS A 151 23.14 4.94 -11.38
C LYS A 151 24.28 5.86 -11.81
N ALA A 152 24.23 7.13 -11.39
CA ALA A 152 25.29 8.12 -11.52
C ALA A 152 25.92 8.20 -12.95
N SER A 153 25.06 8.22 -13.97
CA SER A 153 25.51 8.31 -15.37
C SER A 153 25.75 9.75 -15.80
N SER A 154 26.83 9.99 -16.56
CA SER A 154 27.07 11.22 -17.30
C SER A 154 26.69 11.11 -18.80
N ASP A 155 26.30 9.90 -19.24
CA ASP A 155 25.78 9.68 -20.59
C ASP A 155 24.29 10.01 -20.66
N ILE A 156 24.00 11.21 -21.14
CA ILE A 156 22.64 11.73 -21.32
C ILE A 156 21.80 10.83 -22.24
N ASN A 157 22.41 10.26 -23.29
CA ASN A 157 21.69 9.39 -24.22
C ASN A 157 21.29 8.07 -23.55
N ALA A 158 22.12 7.54 -22.64
CA ALA A 158 21.75 6.39 -21.83
C ALA A 158 20.55 6.73 -20.92
N VAL A 159 20.59 7.88 -20.24
CA VAL A 159 19.46 8.35 -19.40
C VAL A 159 18.17 8.48 -20.22
N TYR A 160 18.24 9.03 -21.43
CA TYR A 160 17.07 9.14 -22.31
C TYR A 160 16.50 7.78 -22.69
N ARG A 161 17.35 6.83 -23.09
CA ARG A 161 16.89 5.46 -23.41
C ARG A 161 16.19 4.81 -22.22
N ASP A 162 16.72 4.99 -21.01
CA ASP A 162 16.14 4.40 -19.81
C ASP A 162 14.83 5.10 -19.39
N VAL A 163 14.72 6.42 -19.55
CA VAL A 163 13.44 7.13 -19.37
C VAL A 163 12.40 6.62 -20.37
N ASP A 164 12.79 6.41 -21.64
CA ASP A 164 11.88 5.95 -22.69
C ASP A 164 11.43 4.52 -22.49
N SER A 165 12.35 3.64 -22.10
CA SER A 165 12.08 2.24 -21.81
C SER A 165 11.39 1.98 -20.47
N THR A 166 11.26 3.00 -19.61
CA THR A 166 10.52 2.86 -18.37
C THR A 166 9.02 2.76 -18.68
N GLU A 167 8.40 1.71 -18.19
CA GLU A 167 6.98 1.43 -18.38
C GLU A 167 6.18 1.79 -17.13
N LEU A 168 4.91 2.06 -17.33
CA LEU A 168 3.94 2.23 -16.26
C LEU A 168 3.77 0.90 -15.52
N SER A 169 3.71 0.93 -14.20
CA SER A 169 3.53 -0.26 -13.37
C SER A 169 2.08 -0.34 -12.87
N GLU A 170 1.58 -1.55 -12.68
CA GLU A 170 0.31 -1.81 -11.98
C GLU A 170 0.45 -1.68 -10.44
N ALA A 171 1.63 -1.34 -9.94
CA ALA A 171 1.91 -1.16 -8.51
C ALA A 171 1.45 0.22 -8.00
N GLY A 172 1.30 0.32 -6.70
CA GLY A 172 1.08 1.60 -6.02
C GLY A 172 2.33 2.47 -5.98
N THR A 173 2.27 3.58 -5.25
CA THR A 173 3.38 4.51 -5.04
C THR A 173 3.76 4.64 -3.57
N ASN A 174 5.03 4.91 -3.28
CA ASN A 174 5.57 5.12 -1.94
C ASN A 174 6.67 6.19 -1.96
N VAL A 175 6.26 7.42 -1.77
CA VAL A 175 7.16 8.58 -1.85
C VAL A 175 8.24 8.58 -0.76
N PRO A 176 7.93 8.37 0.53
CA PRO A 176 8.95 8.38 1.58
C PRO A 176 10.03 7.31 1.38
N MET A 177 9.65 6.12 0.91
CA MET A 177 10.60 5.03 0.60
C MET A 177 11.52 5.42 -0.56
N SER A 178 10.97 6.04 -1.60
CA SER A 178 11.73 6.47 -2.78
C SER A 178 12.67 7.62 -2.46
N LEU A 179 12.25 8.57 -1.62
CA LEU A 179 13.13 9.63 -1.10
C LEU A 179 14.25 9.06 -0.22
N ALA A 180 13.94 8.07 0.64
CA ALA A 180 14.95 7.38 1.43
C ALA A 180 16.00 6.70 0.53
N LYS A 181 15.57 6.05 -0.55
CA LYS A 181 16.47 5.45 -1.54
C LYS A 181 17.34 6.49 -2.24
N ALA A 182 16.75 7.62 -2.66
CA ALA A 182 17.49 8.72 -3.30
C ALA A 182 18.55 9.30 -2.37
N LEU A 183 18.23 9.50 -1.08
CA LEU A 183 19.20 9.99 -0.09
C LEU A 183 20.36 9.00 0.11
N ARG A 184 20.10 7.68 0.19
CA ARG A 184 21.14 6.66 0.30
C ARG A 184 22.05 6.64 -0.93
N LEU A 185 21.50 6.75 -2.13
CA LEU A 185 22.29 6.84 -3.37
C LEU A 185 23.20 8.07 -3.39
N LEU A 186 22.70 9.21 -2.90
CA LEU A 186 23.51 10.41 -2.76
C LEU A 186 24.54 10.33 -1.63
N ALA A 187 24.26 9.58 -0.57
CA ALA A 187 25.21 9.32 0.51
C ALA A 187 26.44 8.52 0.02
N GLU A 188 26.21 7.53 -0.87
CA GLU A 188 27.26 6.72 -1.49
C GLU A 188 28.13 7.54 -2.47
N SER A 189 27.61 8.64 -3.01
CA SER A 189 28.32 9.46 -4.00
C SER A 189 29.21 10.50 -3.32
N THR A 190 30.49 10.22 -3.23
CA THR A 190 31.48 11.12 -2.59
C THR A 190 32.00 12.21 -3.51
N SER A 191 31.95 12.02 -4.84
CA SER A 191 32.63 12.84 -5.83
C SER A 191 31.94 14.18 -6.17
N SER A 192 30.60 14.26 -6.05
CA SER A 192 29.87 15.46 -6.49
C SER A 192 29.55 16.39 -5.31
N PRO A 193 30.03 17.63 -5.30
CA PRO A 193 29.77 18.60 -4.24
C PRO A 193 28.34 19.14 -4.27
N ARG A 194 27.72 19.25 -5.46
CA ARG A 194 26.32 19.67 -5.61
C ARG A 194 25.42 18.45 -5.77
N ARG A 195 24.30 18.43 -5.05
CA ARG A 195 23.36 17.31 -5.02
C ARG A 195 21.95 17.85 -4.99
N GLU A 196 21.06 17.26 -5.76
CA GLU A 196 19.64 17.61 -5.79
C GLU A 196 18.78 16.40 -6.11
N ILE A 197 17.54 16.42 -5.63
CA ILE A 197 16.55 15.39 -5.86
C ILE A 197 15.35 16.04 -6.54
N PHE A 198 14.92 15.48 -7.66
CA PHE A 198 13.67 15.82 -8.32
C PHE A 198 12.71 14.66 -8.18
N LEU A 199 11.55 14.92 -7.61
CA LEU A 199 10.47 13.97 -7.49
C LEU A 199 9.34 14.38 -8.43
N ILE A 200 9.06 13.56 -9.43
CA ILE A 200 8.02 13.77 -10.44
C ILE A 200 6.89 12.80 -10.14
N THR A 201 5.72 13.29 -9.73
CA THR A 201 4.58 12.49 -9.29
C THR A 201 3.26 13.23 -9.54
N ASP A 202 2.15 12.52 -9.52
CA ASP A 202 0.79 13.06 -9.60
C ASP A 202 0.24 13.55 -8.24
N MET A 203 1.06 13.52 -7.20
CA MET A 203 0.74 14.01 -5.85
C MET A 203 -0.46 13.31 -5.18
N THR A 204 -0.74 12.07 -5.55
CA THR A 204 -1.82 11.29 -4.91
C THR A 204 -1.57 11.09 -3.41
N ARG A 205 -2.63 11.21 -2.60
CA ARG A 205 -2.56 11.10 -1.14
C ARG A 205 -1.97 9.77 -0.67
N CYS A 206 -2.34 8.68 -1.34
CA CYS A 206 -1.87 7.33 -0.99
C CYS A 206 -0.36 7.12 -1.15
N GLY A 207 0.31 7.95 -1.96
CA GLY A 207 1.77 7.94 -2.09
C GLY A 207 2.50 8.45 -0.85
N TRP A 208 1.86 9.29 -0.04
CA TRP A 208 2.45 9.95 1.12
C TRP A 208 1.94 9.39 2.44
N LEU A 209 0.66 9.06 2.50
CA LEU A 209 -0.05 8.71 3.72
C LEU A 209 -0.61 7.29 3.64
N GLU A 210 -0.70 6.63 4.78
CA GLU A 210 -1.51 5.43 4.92
C GLU A 210 -2.98 5.78 4.71
N VAL A 211 -3.69 4.96 3.96
CA VAL A 211 -5.11 5.15 3.65
C VAL A 211 -5.89 3.97 4.19
N GLY A 212 -6.82 4.26 5.08
CA GLY A 212 -7.66 3.27 5.75
C GLY A 212 -7.00 2.54 6.91
N GLY A 213 -7.81 1.91 7.76
CA GLY A 213 -7.35 1.15 8.92
C GLY A 213 -6.86 2.01 10.09
N ALA A 214 -6.15 1.38 11.02
CA ALA A 214 -5.68 2.01 12.27
C ALA A 214 -4.59 3.10 12.06
N ASN A 215 -3.97 3.15 10.91
CA ASN A 215 -2.90 4.09 10.58
C ASN A 215 -3.32 5.17 9.56
N ASP A 216 -4.63 5.31 9.29
CA ASP A 216 -5.12 6.29 8.33
C ASP A 216 -4.60 7.71 8.63
N GLY A 217 -4.09 8.36 7.58
CA GLY A 217 -3.51 9.70 7.67
C GLY A 217 -2.09 9.79 8.23
N LYS A 218 -1.46 8.71 8.70
CA LYS A 218 -0.04 8.70 9.07
C LYS A 218 0.85 8.67 7.84
N VAL A 219 2.03 9.30 7.93
CA VAL A 219 3.02 9.25 6.85
C VAL A 219 3.57 7.84 6.70
N ARG A 220 3.50 7.30 5.49
CA ARG A 220 4.01 5.97 5.15
C ARG A 220 5.52 5.91 5.35
N ASN A 221 6.02 4.79 5.88
CA ASN A 221 7.46 4.52 6.00
C ASN A 221 8.31 5.68 6.56
N LEU A 222 7.73 6.53 7.44
CA LEU A 222 8.41 7.70 7.99
C LEU A 222 9.72 7.35 8.70
N ASP A 223 9.77 6.21 9.38
CA ASP A 223 10.96 5.80 10.14
C ASP A 223 12.11 5.40 9.20
N GLU A 224 11.81 4.79 8.04
CA GLU A 224 12.81 4.51 7.01
C GLU A 224 13.36 5.80 6.40
N LEU A 225 12.51 6.80 6.17
CA LEU A 225 12.96 8.10 5.70
C LEU A 225 13.83 8.81 6.74
N LYS A 226 13.45 8.81 8.02
CA LYS A 226 14.27 9.36 9.12
C LYS A 226 15.63 8.68 9.21
N LYS A 227 15.67 7.35 9.08
CA LYS A 227 16.91 6.56 9.07
C LYS A 227 17.80 6.96 7.90
N ALA A 228 17.26 7.07 6.69
CA ALA A 228 18.02 7.49 5.51
C ALA A 228 18.56 8.92 5.65
N VAL A 229 17.80 9.83 6.26
CA VAL A 229 18.27 11.19 6.60
C VAL A 229 19.45 11.14 7.57
N ALA A 230 19.39 10.30 8.60
CA ALA A 230 20.50 10.12 9.55
C ALA A 230 21.73 9.51 8.87
N GLU A 231 21.56 8.48 8.05
CA GLU A 231 22.62 7.85 7.26
C GLU A 231 23.31 8.88 6.33
N TYR A 232 22.51 9.69 5.64
CA TYR A 232 23.05 10.76 4.77
C TYR A 232 23.86 11.79 5.56
N LYS A 233 23.34 12.26 6.71
CA LYS A 233 24.04 13.23 7.58
C LYS A 233 25.35 12.66 8.11
N ASN A 234 25.35 11.40 8.54
CA ASN A 234 26.56 10.72 9.03
C ASN A 234 27.64 10.58 7.94
N ALA A 235 27.22 10.25 6.72
CA ALA A 235 28.13 10.17 5.57
C ALA A 235 28.61 11.55 5.10
N ASN A 236 27.92 12.64 5.45
CA ASN A 236 28.19 13.99 4.99
C ASN A 236 28.09 15.03 6.13
N PRO A 237 28.94 14.95 7.17
CA PRO A 237 28.78 15.73 8.40
C PRO A 237 28.85 17.24 8.19
N ASN A 238 29.58 17.69 7.15
CA ASN A 238 29.78 19.10 6.84
C ASN A 238 28.84 19.63 5.74
N ARG A 239 27.82 18.84 5.35
CA ARG A 239 26.88 19.22 4.27
C ARG A 239 25.43 19.20 4.78
N GLY A 240 24.64 20.16 4.30
CA GLY A 240 23.20 20.15 4.46
C GLY A 240 22.52 19.02 3.69
N LEU A 241 21.24 18.80 3.95
CA LEU A 241 20.44 17.89 3.13
C LEU A 241 20.33 18.44 1.70
N PRO A 242 20.29 17.56 0.68
CA PRO A 242 20.09 18.00 -0.69
C PRO A 242 18.69 18.63 -0.82
N PRO A 243 18.54 19.69 -1.63
CA PRO A 243 17.23 20.23 -1.95
C PRO A 243 16.40 19.17 -2.67
N VAL A 244 15.11 19.10 -2.33
CA VAL A 244 14.11 18.23 -2.96
C VAL A 244 13.12 19.10 -3.69
N TYR A 245 13.01 18.92 -5.00
CA TYR A 245 12.08 19.62 -5.87
C TYR A 245 10.92 18.67 -6.20
N LEU A 246 9.70 19.08 -5.86
CA LEU A 246 8.49 18.35 -6.19
C LEU A 246 7.92 18.89 -7.50
N ILE A 247 7.73 18.02 -8.47
CA ILE A 247 7.13 18.37 -9.76
C ILE A 247 5.80 17.63 -9.85
N ASP A 248 4.72 18.39 -9.73
CA ASP A 248 3.36 17.90 -9.85
C ASP A 248 2.97 17.80 -11.33
N VAL A 249 2.77 16.58 -11.79
CA VAL A 249 2.24 16.25 -13.13
C VAL A 249 0.80 15.76 -13.07
N GLY A 250 0.19 15.79 -11.89
CA GLY A 250 -1.19 15.42 -11.65
C GLY A 250 -2.21 16.33 -12.33
N VAL A 251 -3.46 16.00 -12.16
CA VAL A 251 -4.60 16.75 -12.67
C VAL A 251 -5.48 17.15 -11.50
N LYS A 252 -5.77 18.45 -11.38
CA LYS A 252 -6.75 18.91 -10.41
C LYS A 252 -8.13 18.40 -10.80
N ASP A 253 -8.93 18.02 -9.81
CA ASP A 253 -10.29 17.55 -9.97
C ASP A 253 -10.41 16.35 -10.92
N ALA A 254 -9.49 15.40 -10.79
CA ALA A 254 -9.49 14.18 -11.58
C ALA A 254 -10.80 13.41 -11.37
N GLN A 255 -11.44 13.04 -12.50
CA GLN A 255 -12.68 12.27 -12.50
C GLN A 255 -12.30 10.79 -12.61
N ASN A 256 -12.50 10.04 -11.53
CA ASN A 256 -12.15 8.63 -11.48
C ASN A 256 -13.08 7.84 -10.56
N ALA A 257 -13.54 6.68 -11.02
CA ALA A 257 -14.25 5.70 -10.22
C ALA A 257 -13.46 4.40 -10.23
N ALA A 258 -13.19 3.81 -9.07
CA ALA A 258 -12.34 2.63 -8.95
C ALA A 258 -13.12 1.43 -8.41
N VAL A 259 -12.92 0.24 -8.97
CA VAL A 259 -13.41 -1.01 -8.38
C VAL A 259 -12.43 -1.45 -7.30
N VAL A 260 -12.74 -1.14 -6.04
CA VAL A 260 -11.83 -1.35 -4.90
C VAL A 260 -11.97 -2.72 -4.24
N GLY A 261 -13.04 -3.46 -4.51
CA GLY A 261 -13.26 -4.78 -3.92
C GLY A 261 -14.16 -5.67 -4.75
N LEU A 262 -13.85 -6.96 -4.75
CA LEU A 262 -14.71 -8.04 -5.21
C LEU A 262 -14.56 -9.18 -4.20
N GLU A 263 -15.64 -9.56 -3.57
CA GLU A 263 -15.65 -10.54 -2.49
C GLU A 263 -16.78 -11.53 -2.70
N SER A 264 -16.60 -12.77 -2.23
CA SER A 264 -17.67 -13.76 -2.14
C SER A 264 -18.07 -13.94 -0.68
N ASP A 265 -19.36 -13.94 -0.41
CA ASP A 265 -19.88 -14.25 0.93
C ASP A 265 -19.83 -15.76 1.23
N THR A 266 -19.53 -16.59 0.22
CA THR A 266 -19.48 -18.04 0.32
C THR A 266 -18.03 -18.50 0.47
N PRO A 267 -17.62 -19.07 1.61
CA PRO A 267 -16.22 -19.44 1.86
C PRO A 267 -15.75 -20.63 1.00
N ILE A 268 -16.67 -21.53 0.65
CA ILE A 268 -16.39 -22.71 -0.20
C ILE A 268 -17.38 -22.71 -1.35
N ILE A 269 -16.87 -22.60 -2.56
CA ILE A 269 -17.66 -22.51 -3.78
C ILE A 269 -17.66 -23.87 -4.48
N ALA A 270 -18.84 -24.45 -4.68
CA ALA A 270 -19.00 -25.69 -5.42
C ALA A 270 -19.73 -25.47 -6.74
N ALA A 271 -19.43 -26.31 -7.72
CA ALA A 271 -20.13 -26.32 -9.00
C ALA A 271 -21.65 -26.53 -8.79
N LYS A 272 -22.45 -25.87 -9.60
CA LYS A 272 -23.92 -25.93 -9.55
C LYS A 272 -24.56 -25.39 -8.27
N SER A 273 -23.77 -24.65 -7.45
CA SER A 273 -24.27 -23.89 -6.32
C SER A 273 -24.38 -22.41 -6.67
N LEU A 274 -25.39 -21.73 -6.13
CA LEU A 274 -25.54 -20.30 -6.31
C LEU A 274 -24.59 -19.57 -5.35
N VAL A 275 -23.77 -18.69 -5.91
CA VAL A 275 -22.74 -17.92 -5.19
C VAL A 275 -23.06 -16.44 -5.29
N ALA A 276 -23.00 -15.74 -4.17
CA ALA A 276 -23.14 -14.29 -4.14
C ALA A 276 -21.77 -13.61 -4.18
N PHE A 277 -21.61 -12.68 -5.12
CA PHE A 277 -20.44 -11.81 -5.22
C PHE A 277 -20.85 -10.39 -4.90
N LYS A 278 -20.03 -9.69 -4.11
CA LYS A 278 -20.22 -8.28 -3.78
C LYS A 278 -19.07 -7.47 -4.36
N ALA A 279 -19.39 -6.55 -5.27
CA ALA A 279 -18.44 -5.58 -5.80
C ALA A 279 -18.58 -4.26 -5.06
N ARG A 280 -17.44 -3.62 -4.75
CA ARG A 280 -17.37 -2.29 -4.14
C ARG A 280 -16.68 -1.34 -5.09
N VAL A 281 -17.27 -0.16 -5.29
CA VAL A 281 -16.78 0.90 -6.16
C VAL A 281 -16.59 2.16 -5.34
N GLN A 282 -15.40 2.74 -5.40
CA GLN A 282 -15.05 4.02 -4.79
C GLN A 282 -15.24 5.13 -5.80
N ASN A 283 -15.99 6.16 -5.41
CA ASN A 283 -16.07 7.42 -6.14
C ASN A 283 -14.91 8.33 -5.70
N ASN A 284 -13.91 8.51 -6.54
CA ASN A 284 -12.77 9.41 -6.29
C ASN A 284 -12.99 10.81 -6.88
N THR A 285 -14.22 11.15 -7.24
CA THR A 285 -14.55 12.49 -7.76
C THR A 285 -15.10 13.40 -6.66
N ASP A 286 -15.16 14.69 -6.94
CA ASP A 286 -15.78 15.73 -6.09
C ASP A 286 -17.30 15.84 -6.27
N LYS A 287 -17.89 14.99 -7.14
CA LYS A 287 -19.32 14.97 -7.49
C LYS A 287 -19.94 13.61 -7.22
N ASP A 288 -21.23 13.60 -6.99
CA ASP A 288 -21.99 12.36 -6.90
C ASP A 288 -22.00 11.66 -8.27
N LEU A 289 -21.74 10.35 -8.27
CA LEU A 289 -21.93 9.48 -9.42
C LEU A 289 -23.33 8.87 -9.35
N ASN A 290 -24.08 8.97 -10.45
CA ASN A 290 -25.40 8.40 -10.56
C ASN A 290 -25.42 7.33 -11.64
N ASP A 291 -26.25 6.30 -11.43
CA ASP A 291 -26.55 5.23 -12.38
C ASP A 291 -25.29 4.53 -12.94
N LEU A 292 -24.32 4.26 -12.06
CA LEU A 292 -23.07 3.60 -12.44
C LEU A 292 -23.32 2.11 -12.71
N SER A 293 -23.09 1.68 -13.95
CA SER A 293 -23.18 0.26 -14.33
C SER A 293 -21.93 -0.49 -13.93
N VAL A 294 -22.12 -1.58 -13.17
CA VAL A 294 -21.06 -2.52 -12.83
C VAL A 294 -21.36 -3.86 -13.52
N ALA A 295 -20.39 -4.41 -14.22
CA ALA A 295 -20.48 -5.69 -14.90
C ALA A 295 -19.72 -6.76 -14.13
N LEU A 296 -20.31 -7.96 -14.01
CA LEU A 296 -19.62 -9.17 -13.57
C LEU A 296 -19.23 -9.98 -14.80
N SER A 297 -17.96 -10.38 -14.86
CA SER A 297 -17.46 -11.29 -15.91
C SER A 297 -16.84 -12.52 -15.26
N VAL A 298 -17.04 -13.68 -15.89
CA VAL A 298 -16.47 -14.98 -15.50
C VAL A 298 -15.72 -15.54 -16.70
N ASP A 299 -14.47 -15.93 -16.50
CA ASP A 299 -13.58 -16.48 -17.52
C ASP A 299 -13.48 -15.60 -18.80
N GLY A 300 -13.62 -14.27 -18.60
CA GLY A 300 -13.56 -13.28 -19.68
C GLY A 300 -14.91 -12.93 -20.30
N GLU A 301 -15.96 -13.68 -20.05
CA GLU A 301 -17.31 -13.42 -20.55
C GLU A 301 -18.15 -12.60 -19.56
N ARG A 302 -18.82 -11.57 -20.04
CA ARG A 302 -19.77 -10.78 -19.23
C ARG A 302 -21.03 -11.58 -18.97
N VAL A 303 -21.26 -11.93 -17.72
CA VAL A 303 -22.39 -12.78 -17.30
C VAL A 303 -23.56 -12.01 -16.69
N SER A 304 -23.29 -10.85 -16.09
CA SER A 304 -24.31 -10.03 -15.45
C SER A 304 -23.91 -8.57 -15.39
N SER A 305 -24.87 -7.68 -15.17
CA SER A 305 -24.64 -6.28 -14.85
C SER A 305 -25.70 -5.75 -13.91
N ALA A 306 -25.31 -4.83 -13.04
CA ALA A 306 -26.22 -4.17 -12.11
C ALA A 306 -25.82 -2.71 -11.93
N LEU A 307 -26.80 -1.88 -11.56
CA LEU A 307 -26.63 -0.44 -11.39
C LEU A 307 -26.47 -0.08 -9.91
N ILE A 308 -25.50 0.77 -9.61
CA ILE A 308 -25.45 1.50 -8.35
C ILE A 308 -26.11 2.86 -8.61
N GLN A 309 -27.29 3.08 -8.04
CA GLN A 309 -28.09 4.29 -8.31
C GLN A 309 -27.37 5.58 -7.95
N LYS A 310 -26.64 5.59 -6.82
CA LYS A 310 -25.92 6.78 -6.36
C LYS A 310 -24.71 6.40 -5.52
N ILE A 311 -23.57 7.02 -5.83
CA ILE A 311 -22.38 7.01 -4.97
C ILE A 311 -22.01 8.45 -4.68
N ALA A 312 -22.12 8.89 -3.44
CA ALA A 312 -21.76 10.26 -3.06
C ALA A 312 -20.27 10.52 -3.29
N ALA A 313 -19.91 11.79 -3.49
CA ALA A 313 -18.52 12.24 -3.64
C ALA A 313 -17.61 11.70 -2.53
N GLY A 314 -16.49 11.08 -2.90
CA GLY A 314 -15.52 10.50 -1.98
C GLY A 314 -16.02 9.29 -1.17
N ARG A 315 -17.16 8.65 -1.54
CA ARG A 315 -17.72 7.51 -0.83
C ARG A 315 -17.68 6.24 -1.66
N GLU A 316 -17.85 5.09 -0.98
CA GLU A 316 -18.02 3.79 -1.61
C GLU A 316 -19.50 3.47 -1.85
N GLY A 317 -19.76 2.83 -2.99
CA GLY A 317 -21.01 2.14 -3.29
C GLY A 317 -20.75 0.65 -3.44
N SER A 318 -21.80 -0.18 -3.29
CA SER A 318 -21.67 -1.61 -3.50
C SER A 318 -22.87 -2.17 -4.26
N VAL A 319 -22.60 -3.27 -4.97
CA VAL A 319 -23.62 -4.02 -5.71
C VAL A 319 -23.34 -5.52 -5.55
N SER A 320 -24.42 -6.32 -5.50
CA SER A 320 -24.33 -7.76 -5.38
C SER A 320 -24.80 -8.46 -6.65
N PHE A 321 -24.12 -9.56 -6.97
CA PHE A 321 -24.40 -10.43 -8.10
C PHE A 321 -24.60 -11.86 -7.59
N SER A 322 -25.40 -12.63 -8.30
CA SER A 322 -25.52 -14.08 -8.07
C SER A 322 -25.07 -14.80 -9.33
N TYR A 323 -24.22 -15.80 -9.16
CA TYR A 323 -23.72 -16.62 -10.26
C TYR A 323 -23.64 -18.09 -9.86
N GLN A 324 -23.82 -18.98 -10.83
CA GLN A 324 -23.69 -20.42 -10.65
C GLN A 324 -22.64 -20.96 -11.62
N PHE A 325 -21.57 -21.53 -11.07
CA PHE A 325 -20.54 -22.20 -11.89
C PHE A 325 -21.05 -23.57 -12.35
N GLU A 326 -20.92 -23.86 -13.63
CA GLU A 326 -21.34 -25.15 -14.18
C GLU A 326 -20.31 -26.25 -13.95
N THR A 327 -19.03 -25.90 -13.94
CA THR A 327 -17.89 -26.82 -13.83
C THR A 327 -17.04 -26.54 -12.60
N ALA A 328 -16.39 -27.57 -12.08
CA ALA A 328 -15.37 -27.43 -11.06
C ALA A 328 -14.02 -27.11 -11.71
N GLY A 329 -13.15 -26.45 -10.95
CA GLY A 329 -11.83 -26.04 -11.38
C GLY A 329 -11.51 -24.60 -10.96
N PRO A 330 -10.35 -24.07 -11.33
CA PRO A 330 -10.02 -22.67 -11.14
C PRO A 330 -10.79 -21.82 -12.15
N HIS A 331 -11.53 -20.84 -11.68
CA HIS A 331 -12.25 -19.86 -12.46
C HIS A 331 -11.73 -18.46 -12.16
N TRP A 332 -11.97 -17.56 -13.10
CA TRP A 332 -11.57 -16.17 -13.01
C TRP A 332 -12.80 -15.26 -13.04
N VAL A 333 -13.04 -14.57 -11.93
CA VAL A 333 -14.17 -13.65 -11.82
C VAL A 333 -13.64 -12.22 -11.78
N SER A 334 -14.28 -11.30 -12.49
CA SER A 334 -13.95 -9.88 -12.39
C SER A 334 -15.18 -9.01 -12.33
N ALA A 335 -15.15 -8.00 -11.47
CA ALA A 335 -16.09 -6.89 -11.52
C ALA A 335 -15.45 -5.73 -12.27
N GLY A 336 -16.22 -5.04 -13.12
CA GLY A 336 -15.73 -3.91 -13.89
C GLY A 336 -16.78 -2.85 -14.12
N ILE A 337 -16.35 -1.61 -14.27
CA ILE A 337 -17.14 -0.45 -14.70
C ILE A 337 -16.80 -0.12 -16.15
N GLU A 338 -17.52 0.81 -16.76
CA GLU A 338 -17.14 1.36 -18.06
C GLU A 338 -15.80 2.10 -17.92
N PRO A 339 -14.87 1.91 -18.91
CA PRO A 339 -13.56 2.54 -18.85
C PRO A 339 -13.66 4.05 -18.71
N ASP A 340 -13.00 4.60 -17.70
CA ASP A 340 -12.84 6.03 -17.49
C ASP A 340 -11.45 6.52 -17.92
N ARG A 341 -10.93 7.57 -17.30
CA ARG A 341 -9.61 8.15 -17.63
C ARG A 341 -8.44 7.42 -17.00
N LEU A 342 -8.69 6.44 -16.13
CA LEU A 342 -7.70 5.58 -15.48
C LEU A 342 -8.15 4.12 -15.56
N SER A 343 -7.92 3.48 -16.70
CA SER A 343 -8.44 2.15 -16.99
C SER A 343 -7.89 1.02 -16.11
N SER A 344 -6.80 1.23 -15.40
CA SER A 344 -6.17 0.20 -14.55
C SER A 344 -6.96 -0.13 -13.28
N ASP A 345 -7.81 0.77 -12.77
CA ASP A 345 -8.66 0.53 -11.60
C ASP A 345 -10.16 0.33 -11.93
N ASP A 346 -10.50 0.34 -13.23
CA ASP A 346 -11.85 0.04 -13.71
C ASP A 346 -12.28 -1.41 -13.49
N ARG A 347 -11.34 -2.32 -13.22
CA ARG A 347 -11.59 -3.75 -13.06
C ARG A 347 -10.88 -4.33 -11.85
N ARG A 348 -11.60 -5.20 -11.13
CA ARG A 348 -11.04 -5.97 -10.02
C ARG A 348 -11.22 -7.46 -10.27
N PRO A 349 -10.12 -8.19 -10.56
CA PRO A 349 -10.16 -9.64 -10.75
C PRO A 349 -10.03 -10.38 -9.42
N MET A 350 -10.57 -11.62 -9.41
CA MET A 350 -10.47 -12.57 -8.31
C MET A 350 -10.39 -13.99 -8.88
N ALA A 351 -9.41 -14.78 -8.44
CA ALA A 351 -9.37 -16.21 -8.71
C ALA A 351 -10.30 -16.95 -7.75
N VAL A 352 -11.12 -17.84 -8.29
CA VAL A 352 -12.14 -18.59 -7.55
C VAL A 352 -11.92 -20.09 -7.78
N PRO A 353 -11.42 -20.82 -6.75
CA PRO A 353 -11.38 -22.26 -6.84
C PRO A 353 -12.80 -22.83 -6.63
N VAL A 354 -13.33 -23.48 -7.64
CA VAL A 354 -14.64 -24.14 -7.59
C VAL A 354 -14.42 -25.63 -7.43
N ILE A 355 -14.95 -26.21 -6.36
CA ILE A 355 -14.90 -27.65 -6.11
C ILE A 355 -16.11 -28.35 -6.73
N GLU A 356 -16.01 -29.65 -6.99
CA GLU A 356 -17.15 -30.44 -7.43
C GLU A 356 -18.12 -30.69 -6.29
N SER A 357 -17.62 -31.19 -5.18
CA SER A 357 -18.32 -31.39 -3.91
C SER A 357 -17.29 -31.66 -2.82
N LEU A 358 -17.69 -31.47 -1.55
CA LEU A 358 -16.92 -31.89 -0.38
C LEU A 358 -17.21 -33.38 -0.12
N LYS A 359 -16.20 -34.22 -0.22
CA LYS A 359 -16.30 -35.66 0.01
C LYS A 359 -16.15 -35.93 1.49
N LEU A 360 -17.24 -36.43 2.10
CA LEU A 360 -17.32 -36.75 3.50
C LEU A 360 -17.45 -38.29 3.68
N LEU A 361 -16.57 -38.88 4.49
CA LEU A 361 -16.69 -40.23 4.96
C LEU A 361 -17.25 -40.20 6.38
N ALA A 362 -18.45 -40.73 6.58
CA ALA A 362 -19.06 -40.91 7.89
C ALA A 362 -18.92 -42.37 8.34
N VAL A 363 -18.22 -42.58 9.43
CA VAL A 363 -18.09 -43.90 10.08
C VAL A 363 -19.12 -43.99 11.17
N ASP A 364 -20.06 -44.87 11.01
CA ASP A 364 -21.19 -45.09 11.93
C ASP A 364 -20.87 -46.24 12.88
N GLY A 365 -20.80 -45.94 14.18
CA GLY A 365 -20.51 -46.92 15.20
C GLY A 365 -21.64 -47.90 15.43
N GLU A 366 -22.90 -47.56 15.09
CA GLU A 366 -24.05 -48.45 15.21
C GLU A 366 -25.07 -48.17 14.12
N ILE A 367 -24.94 -48.88 12.98
CA ILE A 367 -25.91 -48.76 11.89
C ILE A 367 -27.22 -49.47 12.31
N LYS A 368 -28.30 -48.71 12.35
CA LYS A 368 -29.66 -49.21 12.65
C LYS A 368 -30.50 -49.33 11.39
N SER A 369 -31.60 -50.09 11.50
CA SER A 369 -32.55 -50.29 10.39
C SER A 369 -33.17 -48.98 9.90
N THR A 370 -33.39 -48.06 10.81
CA THR A 370 -33.90 -46.71 10.52
C THR A 370 -32.74 -45.74 10.45
N ALA A 371 -32.55 -45.08 9.31
CA ALA A 371 -31.42 -44.17 9.09
C ALA A 371 -31.34 -43.02 10.12
N LEU A 372 -32.48 -42.61 10.70
CA LEU A 372 -32.49 -41.54 11.74
C LEU A 372 -32.08 -42.02 13.12
N GLU A 373 -32.11 -43.34 13.35
CA GLU A 373 -31.70 -43.96 14.62
C GLU A 373 -30.22 -44.35 14.62
N SER A 374 -29.57 -44.35 13.43
CA SER A 374 -28.13 -44.53 13.28
C SER A 374 -27.37 -43.30 13.77
N GLU A 375 -26.14 -43.48 14.25
CA GLU A 375 -25.33 -42.41 14.85
C GLU A 375 -25.08 -41.26 13.91
N THR A 376 -24.88 -41.54 12.60
CA THR A 376 -24.65 -40.51 11.56
C THR A 376 -25.94 -40.00 10.94
N GLY A 377 -27.08 -40.63 11.17
CA GLY A 377 -28.31 -40.42 10.40
C GLY A 377 -28.84 -38.99 10.43
N LEU A 378 -28.90 -38.39 11.62
CA LEU A 378 -29.36 -37.00 11.78
C LEU A 378 -28.38 -36.03 11.18
N LEU A 379 -27.08 -36.22 11.40
CA LEU A 379 -26.00 -35.38 10.85
C LEU A 379 -26.07 -35.34 9.32
N LEU A 380 -26.15 -36.47 8.68
CA LEU A 380 -26.20 -36.58 7.22
C LEU A 380 -27.49 -36.01 6.63
N ARG A 381 -28.59 -36.10 7.35
CA ARG A 381 -29.86 -35.48 6.92
C ARG A 381 -29.77 -33.95 6.88
N VAL A 382 -29.01 -33.38 7.81
CA VAL A 382 -28.77 -31.93 7.85
C VAL A 382 -27.75 -31.51 6.82
N LEU A 383 -26.63 -32.24 6.74
CA LEU A 383 -25.51 -31.87 5.84
C LEU A 383 -25.81 -32.14 4.35
N ALA A 384 -26.52 -33.24 4.06
CA ALA A 384 -26.88 -33.66 2.71
C ALA A 384 -28.36 -34.07 2.63
N PRO A 385 -29.27 -33.12 2.68
CA PRO A 385 -30.70 -33.41 2.64
C PRO A 385 -31.08 -34.12 1.32
N LYS A 386 -31.71 -35.27 1.41
CA LYS A 386 -32.18 -35.99 0.22
C LYS A 386 -33.36 -35.24 -0.39
N VAL A 387 -33.25 -34.96 -1.68
CA VAL A 387 -34.37 -34.42 -2.46
C VAL A 387 -35.41 -35.53 -2.65
N PRO A 388 -36.71 -35.24 -2.34
CA PRO A 388 -37.78 -36.20 -2.63
C PRO A 388 -37.78 -36.63 -4.09
N GLN A 389 -38.08 -37.93 -4.34
CA GLN A 389 -37.94 -38.54 -5.67
C GLN A 389 -38.79 -37.85 -6.75
N HIS A 390 -39.97 -37.33 -6.37
CA HIS A 390 -40.83 -36.55 -7.28
C HIS A 390 -40.25 -35.18 -7.68
N LEU A 391 -39.45 -34.55 -6.83
CA LEU A 391 -38.76 -33.31 -7.13
C LEU A 391 -37.45 -33.58 -7.88
N ALA A 392 -36.74 -34.65 -7.56
CA ALA A 392 -35.55 -35.08 -8.27
C ALA A 392 -35.85 -35.39 -9.75
N SER A 393 -37.01 -36.04 -10.04
CA SER A 393 -37.48 -36.26 -11.40
C SER A 393 -37.84 -35.00 -12.17
N GLN A 394 -38.08 -33.88 -11.49
CA GLN A 394 -38.28 -32.54 -12.07
C GLN A 394 -36.99 -31.73 -12.20
N GLY A 395 -35.84 -32.36 -11.95
CA GLY A 395 -34.52 -31.69 -12.05
C GLY A 395 -34.10 -30.92 -10.79
N VAL A 396 -34.89 -30.95 -9.71
CA VAL A 396 -34.48 -30.34 -8.43
C VAL A 396 -33.32 -31.12 -7.83
N ARG A 397 -32.21 -30.49 -7.61
CA ARG A 397 -31.00 -31.07 -7.00
C ARG A 397 -30.92 -30.75 -5.52
N SER A 398 -30.16 -31.54 -4.78
CA SER A 398 -29.83 -31.22 -3.40
C SER A 398 -29.04 -29.91 -3.37
N PRO A 399 -29.42 -28.99 -2.46
CA PRO A 399 -28.64 -27.75 -2.29
C PRO A 399 -27.28 -27.98 -1.59
N SER A 400 -27.03 -29.25 -1.17
CA SER A 400 -25.80 -29.59 -0.44
C SER A 400 -24.59 -29.69 -1.36
N ILE A 401 -23.53 -29.06 -0.94
CA ILE A 401 -22.20 -29.20 -1.53
C ILE A 401 -21.44 -30.43 -1.03
N ILE A 402 -22.03 -31.16 -0.04
CA ILE A 402 -21.41 -32.31 0.63
C ILE A 402 -21.87 -33.59 -0.05
N SER A 403 -20.93 -34.44 -0.41
CA SER A 403 -21.15 -35.80 -0.93
C SER A 403 -20.75 -36.82 0.13
N PRO A 404 -21.70 -37.28 0.96
CA PRO A 404 -21.40 -38.21 2.03
C PRO A 404 -21.34 -39.65 1.55
N SER A 405 -20.40 -40.42 2.09
CA SER A 405 -20.37 -41.89 2.09
C SER A 405 -20.43 -42.40 3.52
N VAL A 406 -21.13 -43.50 3.72
CA VAL A 406 -21.31 -44.09 5.08
C VAL A 406 -20.74 -45.48 5.08
N ILE A 407 -19.96 -45.78 6.11
CA ILE A 407 -19.45 -47.13 6.40
C ILE A 407 -19.71 -47.47 7.86
N SER A 408 -19.74 -48.77 8.21
CA SER A 408 -19.73 -49.22 9.60
C SER A 408 -18.32 -49.05 10.21
N ASP A 409 -18.24 -49.09 11.54
CA ASP A 409 -17.01 -49.16 12.29
C ASP A 409 -16.09 -50.31 11.85
N GLU A 410 -16.65 -51.48 11.50
CA GLU A 410 -15.91 -52.63 10.96
C GLU A 410 -15.20 -52.32 9.63
N GLY A 411 -15.76 -51.43 8.80
CA GLY A 411 -15.16 -51.01 7.53
C GLY A 411 -14.05 -49.96 7.67
N LEU A 412 -13.91 -49.33 8.83
CA LEU A 412 -12.93 -48.26 9.04
C LEU A 412 -11.47 -48.69 8.80
N PRO A 413 -10.99 -49.87 9.22
CA PRO A 413 -9.60 -50.26 9.03
C PRO A 413 -9.17 -50.26 7.56
N GLU A 414 -10.06 -50.65 6.64
CA GLU A 414 -9.78 -50.78 5.20
C GLU A 414 -10.16 -49.53 4.39
N ALA A 415 -10.84 -48.56 5.02
CA ALA A 415 -11.30 -47.36 4.34
C ALA A 415 -10.11 -46.54 3.80
N GLN A 416 -10.20 -46.12 2.54
CA GLN A 416 -9.22 -45.20 1.94
C GLN A 416 -9.58 -43.76 2.29
N LEU A 417 -8.60 -43.01 2.79
CA LEU A 417 -8.79 -41.60 3.18
C LEU A 417 -8.33 -40.63 2.08
N GLU A 418 -7.68 -41.14 1.06
CA GLU A 418 -7.15 -40.33 -0.04
C GLU A 418 -8.30 -39.71 -0.87
N GLY A 419 -8.19 -38.41 -1.14
CA GLY A 419 -9.19 -37.67 -1.88
C GLY A 419 -10.50 -37.38 -1.12
N LEU A 420 -10.53 -37.61 0.19
CA LEU A 420 -11.60 -37.15 1.08
C LEU A 420 -11.25 -35.75 1.63
N ASP A 421 -12.28 -34.97 1.91
CA ASP A 421 -12.14 -33.66 2.56
C ASP A 421 -12.43 -33.73 4.06
N MET A 422 -13.31 -34.63 4.47
CA MET A 422 -13.73 -34.79 5.86
C MET A 422 -13.97 -36.24 6.23
N VAL A 423 -13.57 -36.60 7.44
CA VAL A 423 -13.89 -37.86 8.09
C VAL A 423 -14.66 -37.58 9.38
N VAL A 424 -15.77 -38.25 9.55
CA VAL A 424 -16.59 -38.21 10.79
C VAL A 424 -16.57 -39.58 11.44
N LEU A 425 -16.14 -39.65 12.69
CA LEU A 425 -16.25 -40.86 13.54
C LEU A 425 -17.40 -40.64 14.53
N ALA A 426 -18.49 -41.35 14.36
CA ALA A 426 -19.66 -41.23 15.23
C ALA A 426 -19.81 -42.51 16.07
N ASN A 427 -19.58 -42.42 17.38
CA ASN A 427 -19.68 -43.51 18.36
C ASN A 427 -18.87 -44.77 17.97
N VAL A 428 -17.71 -44.60 17.31
CA VAL A 428 -16.84 -45.70 16.89
C VAL A 428 -16.13 -46.28 18.11
N PRO A 429 -16.20 -47.59 18.37
CA PRO A 429 -15.64 -48.18 19.60
C PRO A 429 -14.14 -47.96 19.78
N ALA A 430 -13.36 -48.18 18.74
CA ALA A 430 -11.91 -48.06 18.75
C ALA A 430 -11.34 -47.74 17.37
N VAL A 431 -10.17 -47.17 17.35
CA VAL A 431 -9.36 -46.91 16.14
C VAL A 431 -8.04 -47.66 16.31
N ASN A 432 -7.67 -48.49 15.34
CA ASN A 432 -6.40 -49.21 15.40
C ASN A 432 -5.22 -48.27 15.09
N GLU A 433 -4.01 -48.69 15.46
CA GLU A 433 -2.76 -47.90 15.33
C GLU A 433 -2.51 -47.43 13.88
N ASN A 434 -2.66 -48.34 12.90
CA ASN A 434 -2.48 -48.03 11.50
C ASN A 434 -3.47 -46.95 11.02
N LYS A 435 -4.73 -47.05 11.41
CA LYS A 435 -5.75 -46.06 11.04
C LYS A 435 -5.51 -44.73 11.75
N ALA A 436 -5.12 -44.77 13.03
CA ALA A 436 -4.74 -43.55 13.76
C ALA A 436 -3.58 -42.81 13.07
N ALA A 437 -2.59 -43.54 12.59
CA ALA A 437 -1.48 -42.94 11.81
C ALA A 437 -1.94 -42.33 10.47
N GLN A 438 -2.87 -43.03 9.77
CA GLN A 438 -3.47 -42.50 8.54
C GLN A 438 -4.30 -41.26 8.79
N LEU A 439 -5.12 -41.23 9.87
CA LEU A 439 -5.91 -40.08 10.27
C LEU A 439 -5.02 -38.86 10.64
N ARG A 440 -3.89 -39.10 11.34
CA ARG A 440 -2.92 -38.01 11.61
C ARG A 440 -2.36 -37.43 10.33
N ARG A 441 -1.97 -38.30 9.39
CA ARG A 441 -1.48 -37.87 8.09
C ARG A 441 -2.55 -37.07 7.32
N PHE A 442 -3.78 -37.59 7.27
CA PHE A 442 -4.92 -36.96 6.65
C PHE A 442 -5.19 -35.53 7.20
N VAL A 443 -5.16 -35.37 8.52
CA VAL A 443 -5.35 -34.05 9.15
C VAL A 443 -4.17 -33.12 8.87
N ARG A 444 -2.93 -33.61 8.87
CA ARG A 444 -1.75 -32.80 8.49
C ARG A 444 -1.80 -32.33 7.03
N GLU A 445 -2.35 -33.13 6.15
CA GLU A 445 -2.52 -32.81 4.74
C GLU A 445 -3.71 -31.86 4.47
N GLY A 446 -4.42 -31.44 5.53
CA GLY A 446 -5.51 -30.46 5.47
C GLY A 446 -6.91 -31.06 5.54
N GLY A 447 -7.05 -32.37 5.71
CA GLY A 447 -8.34 -33.02 5.92
C GLY A 447 -8.96 -32.68 7.29
N ALA A 448 -10.28 -32.58 7.34
CA ALA A 448 -11.02 -32.33 8.56
C ALA A 448 -11.44 -33.65 9.25
N LEU A 449 -11.16 -33.75 10.54
CA LEU A 449 -11.60 -34.88 11.36
C LEU A 449 -12.59 -34.41 12.44
N LEU A 450 -13.78 -35.01 12.48
CA LEU A 450 -14.80 -34.71 13.46
C LEU A 450 -15.12 -36.01 14.23
N ILE A 451 -15.00 -35.96 15.54
CA ILE A 451 -15.22 -37.13 16.40
C ILE A 451 -16.40 -36.85 17.34
N PHE A 452 -17.43 -37.67 17.25
CA PHE A 452 -18.55 -37.72 18.20
C PHE A 452 -18.36 -38.94 19.10
N VAL A 453 -18.03 -38.69 20.35
CA VAL A 453 -17.91 -39.74 21.35
C VAL A 453 -19.30 -40.16 21.87
N GLY A 454 -19.51 -41.43 22.00
CA GLY A 454 -20.75 -42.00 22.48
C GLY A 454 -20.52 -43.14 23.51
N ASP A 455 -21.54 -43.96 23.77
CA ASP A 455 -21.50 -45.00 24.79
C ASP A 455 -20.70 -46.26 24.40
N ARG A 456 -20.42 -46.43 23.10
CA ARG A 456 -19.57 -47.53 22.59
C ARG A 456 -18.09 -47.20 22.60
N VAL A 457 -17.71 -45.92 22.72
CA VAL A 457 -16.30 -45.49 22.69
C VAL A 457 -15.55 -46.03 23.88
N ASP A 458 -14.42 -46.69 23.63
CA ASP A 458 -13.47 -47.09 24.66
C ASP A 458 -12.48 -45.95 24.95
N PRO A 459 -12.57 -45.28 26.12
CA PRO A 459 -11.72 -44.15 26.45
C PRO A 459 -10.24 -44.48 26.54
N GLU A 460 -9.91 -45.70 26.97
CA GLU A 460 -8.49 -46.11 27.14
C GLU A 460 -7.84 -46.25 25.77
N LEU A 461 -8.49 -46.96 24.84
CA LEU A 461 -8.03 -47.10 23.47
C LEU A 461 -7.96 -45.78 22.72
N TYR A 462 -8.97 -44.91 22.90
CA TYR A 462 -8.94 -43.57 22.28
C TYR A 462 -7.79 -42.72 22.80
N ASN A 463 -7.53 -42.77 24.10
CA ASN A 463 -6.42 -42.02 24.68
C ASN A 463 -5.07 -42.55 24.20
N GLU A 464 -4.90 -43.88 24.11
CA GLU A 464 -3.70 -44.52 23.64
C GLU A 464 -3.45 -44.22 22.16
N MET A 465 -4.46 -44.35 21.30
CA MET A 465 -4.31 -44.25 19.85
C MET A 465 -4.42 -42.83 19.31
N LEU A 466 -5.26 -41.98 19.92
CA LEU A 466 -5.56 -40.67 19.35
C LEU A 466 -5.08 -39.48 20.19
N PHE A 467 -4.85 -39.66 21.51
CA PHE A 467 -4.37 -38.60 22.37
C PHE A 467 -2.86 -38.73 22.67
N ALA A 468 -2.33 -39.94 22.83
CA ALA A 468 -0.94 -40.14 23.15
C ALA A 468 0.02 -39.75 21.99
N GLY A 469 1.20 -39.23 22.33
CA GLY A 469 2.27 -38.85 21.37
C GLY A 469 2.37 -37.34 21.11
N ASP A 470 3.29 -36.97 20.21
CA ASP A 470 3.62 -35.58 19.92
C ASP A 470 2.60 -34.86 19.00
N ASP A 471 1.67 -35.61 18.43
CA ASP A 471 0.67 -35.10 17.46
C ASP A 471 -0.72 -35.69 17.76
N PRO A 472 -1.36 -35.25 18.85
CA PRO A 472 -2.65 -35.77 19.27
C PRO A 472 -3.78 -35.33 18.33
N LEU A 473 -4.67 -36.26 17.97
CA LEU A 473 -5.90 -35.97 17.24
C LEU A 473 -7.04 -35.55 18.17
N LEU A 474 -6.98 -35.95 19.43
CA LEU A 474 -7.91 -35.48 20.46
C LEU A 474 -7.34 -34.26 21.16
N PRO A 475 -8.14 -33.21 21.39
CA PRO A 475 -7.68 -32.00 22.10
C PRO A 475 -7.52 -32.21 23.62
N ALA A 476 -8.07 -33.29 24.17
CA ALA A 476 -8.03 -33.60 25.59
C ALA A 476 -8.20 -35.12 25.83
N LYS A 477 -7.69 -35.59 26.95
CA LYS A 477 -7.80 -36.96 27.39
C LYS A 477 -9.24 -37.27 27.84
N LEU A 478 -9.81 -38.34 27.32
CA LEU A 478 -11.12 -38.83 27.77
C LEU A 478 -10.98 -39.58 29.11
N THR A 479 -11.77 -39.21 30.09
CA THR A 479 -11.76 -39.86 31.40
C THR A 479 -13.14 -40.47 31.71
N VAL A 480 -13.56 -40.41 32.94
CA VAL A 480 -14.78 -41.07 33.42
C VAL A 480 -16.03 -40.43 32.81
N THR A 481 -16.99 -41.28 32.41
CA THR A 481 -18.34 -40.83 32.03
C THR A 481 -19.10 -40.30 33.23
N GLN A 482 -19.76 -39.17 33.06
CA GLN A 482 -20.62 -38.54 34.05
C GLN A 482 -22.04 -38.44 33.54
N GLY A 483 -23.02 -38.77 34.42
CA GLY A 483 -24.43 -38.70 34.10
C GLY A 483 -25.03 -40.04 33.65
N GLU A 484 -26.33 -40.06 33.48
CA GLU A 484 -27.11 -41.23 33.05
C GLU A 484 -28.00 -40.86 31.88
N ALA A 485 -27.96 -41.65 30.80
CA ALA A 485 -28.85 -41.50 29.66
C ALA A 485 -30.16 -42.31 29.91
N GLY A 486 -31.25 -41.88 29.30
CA GLY A 486 -32.52 -42.61 29.28
C GLY A 486 -33.53 -42.26 30.39
N ARG A 487 -33.22 -41.31 31.27
CA ARG A 487 -34.15 -40.83 32.31
C ARG A 487 -34.40 -39.32 32.12
N ASN A 488 -35.67 -38.96 31.93
CA ASN A 488 -36.08 -37.56 31.74
C ASN A 488 -35.93 -36.68 33.00
N ASP A 489 -35.78 -37.31 34.17
CA ASP A 489 -35.60 -36.71 35.49
C ASP A 489 -34.13 -36.66 35.94
N ALA A 490 -33.19 -37.19 35.13
CA ALA A 490 -31.77 -37.18 35.44
C ALA A 490 -31.16 -35.77 35.35
N PRO A 491 -30.13 -35.46 36.17
CA PRO A 491 -29.38 -34.21 36.04
C PRO A 491 -28.79 -34.07 34.65
N PHE A 492 -28.94 -32.89 34.04
CA PHE A 492 -28.41 -32.58 32.74
C PHE A 492 -27.51 -31.34 32.80
N VAL A 493 -26.67 -31.17 31.77
CA VAL A 493 -25.86 -29.97 31.52
C VAL A 493 -26.36 -29.33 30.24
N SER A 494 -26.51 -28.01 30.26
CA SER A 494 -26.80 -27.25 29.04
C SER A 494 -25.51 -26.82 28.39
N LEU A 495 -25.46 -26.84 27.06
CA LEU A 495 -24.36 -26.27 26.31
C LEU A 495 -24.39 -24.74 26.47
N GLN A 496 -23.34 -24.19 27.04
CA GLN A 496 -23.13 -22.72 27.06
C GLN A 496 -22.06 -22.39 26.04
N PRO A 497 -22.44 -21.83 24.89
CA PRO A 497 -21.47 -21.29 23.96
C PRO A 497 -20.83 -20.06 24.60
N ASP A 498 -19.64 -20.25 25.14
CA ASP A 498 -18.83 -19.15 25.64
C ASP A 498 -17.92 -18.58 24.54
N THR A 499 -17.10 -17.59 24.90
CA THR A 499 -16.23 -16.90 23.94
C THR A 499 -15.28 -17.81 23.15
N ALA A 500 -14.97 -18.99 23.67
CA ALA A 500 -14.18 -19.99 22.94
C ALA A 500 -14.93 -20.58 21.73
N ALA A 501 -16.26 -20.66 21.77
CA ALA A 501 -17.07 -21.10 20.63
C ALA A 501 -17.01 -20.12 19.45
N ASP A 502 -16.71 -18.84 19.67
CA ASP A 502 -16.55 -17.85 18.61
C ASP A 502 -15.32 -18.12 17.72
N ALA A 503 -14.31 -18.82 18.23
CA ALA A 503 -13.14 -19.23 17.45
C ALA A 503 -13.46 -20.37 16.47
N PHE A 504 -14.38 -21.28 16.86
CA PHE A 504 -14.77 -22.42 16.03
C PHE A 504 -16.00 -22.17 15.16
N LEU A 505 -16.90 -21.28 15.61
CA LEU A 505 -18.13 -20.93 14.92
C LEU A 505 -18.32 -19.42 14.78
N PRO A 506 -17.39 -18.73 14.09
CA PRO A 506 -17.39 -17.27 14.03
C PRO A 506 -18.65 -16.66 13.41
N ASN A 507 -19.34 -17.43 12.57
CA ASN A 507 -20.54 -17.00 11.84
C ASN A 507 -21.86 -17.43 12.48
N VAL A 508 -21.83 -18.11 13.63
CA VAL A 508 -23.07 -18.51 14.32
C VAL A 508 -23.62 -17.29 15.06
N GLY A 509 -24.62 -16.67 14.44
CA GLY A 509 -25.28 -15.48 14.98
C GLY A 509 -25.88 -15.68 16.37
N ARG A 510 -26.12 -14.57 17.09
CA ARG A 510 -26.66 -14.58 18.47
C ARG A 510 -27.95 -15.39 18.63
N SER A 511 -28.76 -15.47 17.59
CA SER A 511 -29.99 -16.25 17.57
C SER A 511 -29.76 -17.77 17.71
N PHE A 512 -28.67 -18.28 17.12
CA PHE A 512 -28.32 -19.72 17.27
C PHE A 512 -27.77 -20.05 18.66
N ARG A 513 -27.09 -19.10 19.32
CA ARG A 513 -26.58 -19.31 20.69
C ARG A 513 -27.69 -19.63 21.69
N SER A 514 -28.89 -19.07 21.48
CA SER A 514 -30.05 -19.39 22.32
C SER A 514 -30.54 -20.84 22.15
N LEU A 515 -30.35 -21.42 20.95
CA LEU A 515 -30.73 -22.82 20.70
C LEU A 515 -29.82 -23.80 21.46
N PHE A 516 -28.54 -23.55 21.53
CA PHE A 516 -27.58 -24.38 22.26
C PHE A 516 -27.93 -24.49 23.77
N ARG A 517 -28.46 -23.43 24.36
CA ARG A 517 -28.88 -23.45 25.79
C ARG A 517 -30.05 -24.42 26.05
N ASN A 518 -30.82 -24.76 25.04
CA ASN A 518 -31.95 -25.68 25.15
C ASN A 518 -31.52 -27.13 24.95
N VAL A 519 -30.29 -27.40 24.52
CA VAL A 519 -29.76 -28.76 24.38
C VAL A 519 -29.41 -29.29 25.76
N ARG A 520 -30.05 -30.38 26.14
CA ARG A 520 -29.81 -31.08 27.40
C ARG A 520 -28.90 -32.27 27.17
N VAL A 521 -27.72 -32.24 27.82
CA VAL A 521 -26.75 -33.34 27.77
C VAL A 521 -26.84 -34.13 29.08
N PHE A 522 -27.34 -35.35 29.03
CA PHE A 522 -27.56 -36.20 30.21
C PHE A 522 -26.33 -37.08 30.53
N LYS A 523 -25.52 -37.44 29.53
CA LYS A 523 -24.30 -38.23 29.71
C LYS A 523 -23.16 -37.62 28.91
N ARG A 524 -21.99 -37.49 29.51
CA ARG A 524 -20.80 -36.89 28.90
C ARG A 524 -19.52 -37.54 29.40
N TYR A 525 -18.46 -37.47 28.60
CA TYR A 525 -17.11 -37.74 29.10
C TYR A 525 -16.57 -36.49 29.82
N ARG A 526 -15.84 -36.72 30.89
CA ARG A 526 -14.96 -35.70 31.45
C ARG A 526 -13.65 -35.71 30.67
N CYS A 527 -13.20 -34.54 30.28
CA CYS A 527 -11.94 -34.33 29.54
C CYS A 527 -10.91 -33.67 30.46
N GLU A 528 -9.66 -34.13 30.42
CA GLU A 528 -8.54 -33.60 31.19
C GLU A 528 -7.37 -33.24 30.26
#